data_31be17729e06abc3ccf024cfa893bc5c
#
_entry.id   31be17729e06abc3ccf024cfa893bc5c
#
_cell.length_a   1.000
_cell.length_b   1.000
_cell.length_c   1.000
_cell.angle_alpha   90.00
_cell.angle_beta   90.00
_cell.angle_gamma   90.00
#
_symmetry.space_group_name_H-M   'P 1'
#
loop_
_entity.id
_entity.type
_entity.pdbx_description
1 polymer ?
#
loop_
_entity_poly.entity_id
_entity_poly.type
_entity_poly.pdbx_seq_one_letter_code
_entity_poly.pdbx_strand_id
1 'polypeptide(L)'
;EIYTLSLHDALPIYPRIIDNPQPIHVITYRELRELSYMGASVLHEDAVFPVRKAGIPINIRNTNDPEAEGTLIVESTCQKPEYTITGIAGKKGFVAVSIDKDMMNSEVGFCRKALQAFEENGISIEHMPSGIDTMTVFVHQEEFEGKEQQVISSIRRLTHPDVIDLEADLGLIAVVGRGMKSTRGTAGRIFSALAHANINVKMIDQGSSELNIIIGVSNDDFEAAIKAIYDIFVETRL
;
A
#
# COMPACT_ATOMS: atom_id res chain seq x y z
N GLU A 1 22.09 8.09 20.98
CA GLU A 1 22.52 6.70 20.71
C GLU A 1 21.89 6.22 19.41
N ILE A 2 22.73 5.75 18.50
CA ILE A 2 22.29 5.17 17.22
C ILE A 2 22.11 3.68 17.47
N TYR A 3 20.87 3.20 17.44
CA TYR A 3 20.60 1.77 17.56
C TYR A 3 20.84 1.11 16.20
N THR A 4 21.84 0.23 16.14
CA THR A 4 22.12 -0.60 14.97
C THR A 4 21.30 -1.88 15.07
N LEU A 5 20.29 -2.03 14.22
CA LEU A 5 19.54 -3.28 14.08
C LEU A 5 20.07 -4.03 12.85
N SER A 6 20.36 -5.32 13.06
CA SER A 6 20.84 -6.22 12.01
C SER A 6 19.73 -6.64 11.09
N LEU A 7 19.52 -5.87 10.01
CA LEU A 7 18.67 -6.25 8.89
C LEU A 7 19.43 -5.92 7.61
N HIS A 8 19.19 -6.69 6.53
CA HIS A 8 19.63 -6.31 5.19
C HIS A 8 19.22 -4.86 4.93
N ASP A 9 20.03 -4.11 4.17
CA ASP A 9 19.72 -2.72 3.82
C ASP A 9 18.23 -2.56 3.52
N ALA A 10 17.60 -1.47 3.98
CA ALA A 10 16.20 -1.23 3.68
C ALA A 10 16.07 -1.13 2.16
N LEU A 11 15.62 -2.22 1.55
CA LEU A 11 15.47 -2.32 0.12
C LEU A 11 14.12 -1.74 -0.30
N PRO A 12 14.06 -1.01 -1.41
CA PRO A 12 12.83 -0.37 -1.87
C PRO A 12 11.76 -1.35 -2.32
N ILE A 13 12.09 -2.67 -2.31
CA ILE A 13 11.24 -3.71 -2.87
C ILE A 13 11.57 -5.07 -2.24
N TYR A 14 10.64 -6.00 -2.32
CA TYR A 14 10.86 -7.39 -1.91
C TYR A 14 12.10 -7.99 -2.59
N PRO A 15 13.15 -8.39 -1.84
CA PRO A 15 14.39 -8.93 -2.42
C PRO A 15 14.18 -10.25 -3.17
N ARG A 16 12.99 -10.87 -3.03
CA ARG A 16 12.60 -12.10 -3.73
C ARG A 16 12.05 -11.87 -5.15
N ILE A 17 11.70 -10.61 -5.49
CA ILE A 17 11.07 -10.26 -6.77
C ILE A 17 12.06 -9.55 -7.68
N ILE A 18 12.95 -8.74 -7.12
CA ILE A 18 13.95 -7.95 -7.86
C ILE A 18 15.36 -8.38 -7.44
N ASP A 19 16.17 -8.75 -8.42
CA ASP A 19 17.58 -9.01 -8.22
C ASP A 19 18.35 -7.69 -8.08
N ASN A 20 19.14 -7.55 -6.99
CA ASN A 20 19.98 -6.36 -6.72
C ASN A 20 19.20 -5.02 -6.75
N PRO A 21 18.18 -4.84 -5.91
CA PRO A 21 17.46 -3.57 -5.86
C PRO A 21 18.36 -2.43 -5.37
N GLN A 22 18.09 -1.20 -5.84
CA GLN A 22 18.83 -0.02 -5.41
C GLN A 22 18.57 0.27 -3.92
N PRO A 23 19.59 0.57 -3.10
CA PRO A 23 19.39 0.89 -1.69
C PRO A 23 18.68 2.22 -1.50
N ILE A 24 17.88 2.33 -0.45
CA ILE A 24 17.30 3.59 0.02
C ILE A 24 18.28 4.25 0.98
N HIS A 25 18.87 5.39 0.63
CA HIS A 25 19.81 6.09 1.51
C HIS A 25 19.10 6.88 2.62
N VAL A 26 18.00 7.56 2.30
CA VAL A 26 17.23 8.36 3.26
C VAL A 26 15.75 8.14 3.06
N ILE A 27 15.05 7.77 4.13
CA ILE A 27 13.61 7.57 4.16
C ILE A 27 12.99 8.35 5.34
N THR A 28 11.80 8.89 5.17
CA THR A 28 11.06 9.48 6.29
C THR A 28 10.27 8.44 7.06
N TYR A 29 9.97 8.70 8.34
CA TYR A 29 9.11 7.81 9.13
C TYR A 29 7.73 7.59 8.49
N ARG A 30 7.20 8.58 7.77
CA ARG A 30 5.92 8.43 7.06
C ARG A 30 6.02 7.46 5.89
N GLU A 31 7.06 7.57 5.06
CA GLU A 31 7.30 6.61 3.97
C GLU A 31 7.57 5.21 4.49
N LEU A 32 8.38 5.09 5.55
CA LEU A 32 8.65 3.81 6.18
C LEU A 32 7.36 3.14 6.67
N ARG A 33 6.46 3.90 7.29
CA ARG A 33 5.18 3.38 7.77
C ARG A 33 4.31 2.84 6.63
N GLU A 34 4.21 3.57 5.53
CA GLU A 34 3.47 3.12 4.34
C GLU A 34 4.03 1.80 3.78
N LEU A 35 5.36 1.71 3.64
CA LEU A 35 6.02 0.49 3.16
C LEU A 35 5.87 -0.67 4.15
N SER A 36 6.04 -0.43 5.45
CA SER A 36 5.96 -1.46 6.49
C SER A 36 4.55 -2.04 6.60
N TYR A 37 3.53 -1.18 6.52
CA TYR A 37 2.13 -1.61 6.56
C TYR A 37 1.81 -2.55 5.40
N MET A 38 2.32 -2.25 4.21
CA MET A 38 2.16 -3.06 3.01
C MET A 38 3.13 -4.24 2.90
N GLY A 39 3.82 -4.59 4.00
CA GLY A 39 4.59 -5.84 4.11
C GLY A 39 6.11 -5.71 4.00
N ALA A 40 6.66 -4.52 3.74
CA ALA A 40 8.09 -4.28 3.85
C ALA A 40 8.49 -4.16 5.34
N SER A 41 8.40 -5.26 6.08
CA SER A 41 8.66 -5.31 7.53
C SER A 41 10.16 -5.22 7.83
N VAL A 42 10.70 -4.00 7.81
CA VAL A 42 12.09 -3.73 8.18
C VAL A 42 12.22 -3.47 9.68
N LEU A 43 11.25 -2.76 10.27
CA LEU A 43 11.20 -2.43 11.69
C LEU A 43 9.77 -2.59 12.21
N HIS A 44 9.65 -3.12 13.43
CA HIS A 44 8.36 -3.20 14.11
C HIS A 44 7.89 -1.79 14.51
N GLU A 45 6.64 -1.47 14.28
CA GLU A 45 6.08 -0.12 14.53
C GLU A 45 6.23 0.30 16.00
N ASP A 46 6.04 -0.62 16.93
CA ASP A 46 6.20 -0.37 18.38
C ASP A 46 7.62 0.04 18.77
N ALA A 47 8.64 -0.47 18.06
CA ALA A 47 10.03 -0.08 18.28
C ALA A 47 10.34 1.31 17.72
N VAL A 48 9.69 1.68 16.64
CA VAL A 48 9.90 2.96 15.92
C VAL A 48 9.22 4.13 16.64
N PHE A 49 8.04 3.90 17.21
CA PHE A 49 7.20 4.96 17.77
C PHE A 49 7.88 5.82 18.85
N PRO A 50 8.52 5.23 19.90
CA PRO A 50 9.18 6.03 20.95
C PRO A 50 10.37 6.83 20.42
N VAL A 51 11.13 6.27 19.49
CA VAL A 51 12.31 6.91 18.90
C VAL A 51 11.87 8.09 18.01
N ARG A 52 10.84 7.88 17.21
CA ARG A 52 10.21 8.93 16.41
C ARG A 52 9.68 10.08 17.27
N LYS A 53 8.98 9.76 18.37
CA LYS A 53 8.44 10.77 19.31
C LYS A 53 9.54 11.61 19.96
N ALA A 54 10.72 11.03 20.15
CA ALA A 54 11.90 11.72 20.66
C ALA A 54 12.67 12.51 19.58
N GLY A 55 12.27 12.41 18.30
CA GLY A 55 12.93 13.08 17.18
C GLY A 55 14.32 12.51 16.86
N ILE A 56 14.61 11.28 17.27
CA ILE A 56 15.92 10.64 17.10
C ILE A 56 15.94 9.92 15.74
N PRO A 57 16.91 10.20 14.85
CA PRO A 57 17.04 9.44 13.60
C PRO A 57 17.52 8.01 13.88
N ILE A 58 17.05 7.06 13.05
CA ILE A 58 17.50 5.65 13.09
C ILE A 58 18.34 5.39 11.86
N ASN A 59 19.49 4.72 12.00
CA ASN A 59 20.26 4.22 10.87
C ASN A 59 20.19 2.69 10.83
N ILE A 60 19.67 2.14 9.73
CA ILE A 60 19.65 0.69 9.47
C ILE A 60 20.87 0.36 8.63
N ARG A 61 21.71 -0.56 9.13
CA ARG A 61 22.94 -0.98 8.47
C ARG A 61 22.96 -2.49 8.25
N ASN A 62 23.63 -2.91 7.19
CA ASN A 62 23.84 -4.33 6.87
C ASN A 62 24.98 -4.88 7.73
N THR A 63 24.70 -5.90 8.55
CA THR A 63 25.71 -6.56 9.37
C THR A 63 26.74 -7.34 8.55
N ASN A 64 26.38 -7.74 7.33
CA ASN A 64 27.30 -8.43 6.43
C ASN A 64 28.18 -7.46 5.61
N ASP A 65 27.86 -6.16 5.64
CA ASP A 65 28.66 -5.08 5.03
C ASP A 65 28.70 -3.87 5.99
N PRO A 66 29.53 -3.91 7.02
CA PRO A 66 29.62 -2.85 8.03
C PRO A 66 30.10 -1.50 7.51
N GLU A 67 30.79 -1.48 6.36
CA GLU A 67 31.28 -0.25 5.73
C GLU A 67 30.22 0.48 4.92
N ALA A 68 29.10 -0.19 4.58
CA ALA A 68 27.99 0.45 3.90
C ALA A 68 27.35 1.52 4.81
N GLU A 69 26.96 2.66 4.21
CA GLU A 69 26.36 3.80 4.94
C GLU A 69 24.99 3.42 5.57
N GLY A 70 24.27 2.47 4.95
CA GLY A 70 22.95 2.03 5.38
C GLY A 70 21.84 3.00 4.99
N THR A 71 20.67 2.84 5.62
CA THR A 71 19.46 3.65 5.40
C THR A 71 19.17 4.53 6.62
N LEU A 72 19.17 5.85 6.43
CA LEU A 72 18.84 6.82 7.47
C LEU A 72 17.33 7.10 7.49
N ILE A 73 16.68 6.84 8.62
CA ILE A 73 15.27 7.15 8.86
C ILE A 73 15.14 8.43 9.65
N VAL A 74 14.41 9.41 9.13
CA VAL A 74 14.28 10.76 9.71
C VAL A 74 12.82 11.21 9.78
N GLU A 75 12.51 12.17 10.65
CA GLU A 75 11.15 12.73 10.73
C GLU A 75 10.83 13.55 9.46
N SER A 76 11.78 14.37 9.01
CA SER A 76 11.66 15.15 7.78
C SER A 76 13.05 15.41 7.19
N THR A 77 13.07 15.70 5.90
CA THR A 77 14.32 16.06 5.21
C THR A 77 14.05 17.12 4.16
N CYS A 78 14.96 18.08 4.06
CA CYS A 78 14.99 19.09 2.99
C CYS A 78 15.71 18.58 1.74
N GLN A 79 16.35 17.42 1.80
CA GLN A 79 17.00 16.81 0.66
C GLN A 79 15.95 16.42 -0.38
N LYS A 80 16.17 16.85 -1.62
CA LYS A 80 15.36 16.33 -2.73
C LYS A 80 15.57 14.83 -2.82
N PRO A 81 14.50 14.05 -2.99
CA PRO A 81 14.64 12.62 -3.20
C PRO A 81 15.43 12.38 -4.50
N GLU A 82 16.32 11.40 -4.46
CA GLU A 82 17.12 11.01 -5.63
C GLU A 82 16.20 10.43 -6.73
N TYR A 83 15.16 9.73 -6.30
CA TYR A 83 14.15 9.10 -7.17
C TYR A 83 12.75 9.64 -6.86
N THR A 84 11.87 9.60 -7.84
CA THR A 84 10.46 10.00 -7.69
C THR A 84 9.73 9.14 -6.66
N ILE A 85 10.00 7.83 -6.67
CA ILE A 85 9.50 6.88 -5.68
C ILE A 85 10.63 6.48 -4.74
N THR A 86 10.27 6.21 -3.47
CA THR A 86 11.20 5.75 -2.44
C THR A 86 11.21 4.24 -2.37
N GLY A 87 10.05 3.60 -2.53
CA GLY A 87 9.95 2.15 -2.51
C GLY A 87 8.60 1.63 -2.99
N ILE A 88 8.56 0.32 -3.19
CA ILE A 88 7.36 -0.43 -3.57
C ILE A 88 7.22 -1.59 -2.59
N ALA A 89 6.05 -1.72 -2.00
CA ALA A 89 5.70 -2.84 -1.13
C ALA A 89 4.33 -3.38 -1.52
N GLY A 90 4.00 -4.59 -1.10
CA GLY A 90 2.70 -5.14 -1.37
C GLY A 90 2.42 -6.42 -0.60
N LYS A 91 1.16 -6.77 -0.52
CA LYS A 91 0.65 -8.00 0.09
C LYS A 91 -0.37 -8.64 -0.83
N LYS A 92 -0.41 -9.97 -0.83
CA LYS A 92 -1.47 -10.79 -1.42
C LYS A 92 -2.52 -11.13 -0.36
N GLY A 93 -3.62 -11.71 -0.79
CA GLY A 93 -4.63 -12.25 0.10
C GLY A 93 -5.68 -11.23 0.52
N PHE A 94 -6.19 -10.45 -0.42
CA PHE A 94 -7.30 -9.54 -0.21
C PHE A 94 -8.56 -10.00 -0.94
N VAL A 95 -9.70 -9.60 -0.39
CA VAL A 95 -11.03 -9.74 -1.00
C VAL A 95 -11.60 -8.34 -1.18
N ALA A 96 -12.15 -8.09 -2.36
CA ALA A 96 -12.96 -6.92 -2.66
C ALA A 96 -14.44 -7.26 -2.49
N VAL A 97 -15.14 -6.50 -1.66
CA VAL A 97 -16.59 -6.57 -1.47
C VAL A 97 -17.20 -5.34 -2.14
N SER A 98 -17.76 -5.51 -3.34
CA SER A 98 -18.43 -4.45 -4.09
C SER A 98 -19.90 -4.39 -3.71
N ILE A 99 -20.37 -3.19 -3.41
CA ILE A 99 -21.75 -2.90 -2.98
C ILE A 99 -22.31 -1.87 -3.96
N ASP A 100 -23.26 -2.29 -4.77
CA ASP A 100 -23.91 -1.43 -5.75
C ASP A 100 -25.31 -1.05 -5.27
N LYS A 101 -25.62 0.23 -5.36
CA LYS A 101 -26.94 0.75 -5.00
C LYS A 101 -27.26 2.00 -5.80
N ASP A 102 -28.36 1.97 -6.51
CA ASP A 102 -28.89 3.14 -7.22
C ASP A 102 -29.11 4.31 -6.25
N MET A 103 -28.66 5.49 -6.63
CA MET A 103 -28.74 6.72 -5.83
C MET A 103 -27.97 6.65 -4.50
N MET A 104 -26.92 5.82 -4.39
CA MET A 104 -26.10 5.66 -3.20
C MET A 104 -25.56 7.01 -2.68
N ASN A 105 -25.11 7.87 -3.58
CA ASN A 105 -24.55 9.18 -3.26
C ASN A 105 -25.56 10.13 -2.60
N SER A 106 -26.86 9.91 -2.79
CA SER A 106 -27.93 10.71 -2.20
C SER A 106 -28.37 10.20 -0.83
N GLU A 107 -27.98 8.98 -0.45
CA GLU A 107 -28.31 8.38 0.84
C GLU A 107 -27.34 8.81 1.94
N VAL A 108 -27.77 9.75 2.78
CA VAL A 108 -26.97 10.21 3.93
C VAL A 108 -26.66 9.03 4.87
N GLY A 109 -25.37 8.83 5.12
CA GLY A 109 -24.90 7.79 6.03
C GLY A 109 -24.77 6.39 5.43
N PHE A 110 -24.91 6.23 4.10
CA PHE A 110 -24.73 4.94 3.43
C PHE A 110 -23.38 4.29 3.76
N CYS A 111 -22.26 5.00 3.54
CA CYS A 111 -20.92 4.47 3.83
C CYS A 111 -20.79 4.04 5.30
N ARG A 112 -21.29 4.83 6.23
CA ARG A 112 -21.27 4.45 7.66
C ARG A 112 -22.01 3.12 7.92
N LYS A 113 -23.19 2.93 7.30
CA LYS A 113 -23.96 1.71 7.44
C LYS A 113 -23.25 0.51 6.81
N ALA A 114 -22.63 0.70 5.65
CA ALA A 114 -21.85 -0.34 4.99
C ALA A 114 -20.64 -0.75 5.85
N LEU A 115 -19.89 0.22 6.38
CA LEU A 115 -18.74 -0.04 7.25
C LEU A 115 -19.16 -0.70 8.59
N GLN A 116 -20.32 -0.37 9.12
CA GLN A 116 -20.86 -1.00 10.31
C GLN A 116 -21.02 -2.52 10.14
N ALA A 117 -21.30 -3.00 8.92
CA ALA A 117 -21.41 -4.45 8.67
C ALA A 117 -20.08 -5.18 8.89
N PHE A 118 -18.96 -4.55 8.57
CA PHE A 118 -17.62 -5.11 8.82
C PHE A 118 -17.24 -5.01 10.30
N GLU A 119 -17.51 -3.86 10.93
CA GLU A 119 -17.29 -3.64 12.37
C GLU A 119 -18.02 -4.68 13.23
N GLU A 120 -19.32 -4.92 12.98
CA GLU A 120 -20.14 -5.91 13.70
C GLU A 120 -19.60 -7.34 13.58
N ASN A 121 -18.85 -7.64 12.53
CA ASN A 121 -18.22 -8.94 12.29
C ASN A 121 -16.72 -8.98 12.65
N GLY A 122 -16.18 -7.89 13.24
CA GLY A 122 -14.79 -7.81 13.66
C GLY A 122 -13.80 -7.95 12.51
N ILE A 123 -14.08 -7.29 11.37
CA ILE A 123 -13.23 -7.27 10.18
C ILE A 123 -12.63 -5.88 10.01
N SER A 124 -11.31 -5.83 9.89
CA SER A 124 -10.57 -4.61 9.58
C SER A 124 -10.69 -4.25 8.11
N ILE A 125 -10.79 -2.95 7.81
CA ILE A 125 -10.90 -2.43 6.45
C ILE A 125 -9.57 -1.84 6.04
N GLU A 126 -9.10 -2.24 4.85
CA GLU A 126 -7.84 -1.77 4.29
C GLU A 126 -8.05 -0.53 3.38
N HIS A 127 -8.89 -0.65 2.38
CA HIS A 127 -9.20 0.40 1.42
C HIS A 127 -10.69 0.42 1.08
N MET A 128 -11.16 1.61 0.66
CA MET A 128 -12.58 1.81 0.40
C MET A 128 -12.81 2.80 -0.75
N PRO A 129 -12.42 2.45 -1.98
CA PRO A 129 -12.76 3.26 -3.14
C PRO A 129 -14.28 3.30 -3.34
N SER A 130 -14.81 4.49 -3.65
CA SER A 130 -16.24 4.69 -3.87
C SER A 130 -16.50 5.50 -5.13
N GLY A 131 -17.54 5.09 -5.87
CA GLY A 131 -18.10 5.79 -7.00
C GLY A 131 -19.39 6.55 -6.63
N ILE A 132 -20.25 6.82 -7.61
CA ILE A 132 -21.55 7.47 -7.40
C ILE A 132 -22.56 6.48 -6.82
N ASP A 133 -22.66 5.29 -7.43
CA ASP A 133 -23.62 4.24 -7.09
C ASP A 133 -22.95 2.94 -6.65
N THR A 134 -21.63 2.98 -6.46
CA THR A 134 -20.82 1.80 -6.07
C THR A 134 -19.84 2.14 -4.95
N MET A 135 -19.63 1.20 -4.07
CA MET A 135 -18.62 1.25 -3.02
C MET A 135 -17.95 -0.11 -2.93
N THR A 136 -16.62 -0.14 -2.98
CA THR A 136 -15.88 -1.38 -2.79
C THR A 136 -15.08 -1.32 -1.50
N VAL A 137 -15.14 -2.37 -0.69
CA VAL A 137 -14.38 -2.49 0.55
C VAL A 137 -13.37 -3.61 0.39
N PHE A 138 -12.09 -3.30 0.60
CA PHE A 138 -11.01 -4.27 0.58
C PHE A 138 -10.70 -4.71 2.01
N VAL A 139 -10.66 -6.01 2.22
CA VAL A 139 -10.38 -6.65 3.52
C VAL A 139 -9.38 -7.79 3.35
N HIS A 140 -8.70 -8.18 4.41
CA HIS A 140 -7.87 -9.37 4.41
C HIS A 140 -8.72 -10.63 4.23
N GLN A 141 -8.31 -11.49 3.30
CA GLN A 141 -9.01 -12.75 3.01
C GLN A 141 -9.10 -13.65 4.25
N GLU A 142 -8.01 -13.73 5.02
CA GLU A 142 -7.95 -14.53 6.26
C GLU A 142 -8.98 -14.07 7.31
N GLU A 143 -9.26 -12.77 7.42
CA GLU A 143 -10.24 -12.22 8.35
C GLU A 143 -11.69 -12.42 7.86
N PHE A 144 -11.86 -12.46 6.55
CA PHE A 144 -13.15 -12.56 5.89
C PHE A 144 -13.63 -14.00 5.75
N GLU A 145 -12.71 -14.94 5.54
CA GLU A 145 -12.98 -16.37 5.34
C GLU A 145 -13.78 -16.95 6.52
N GLY A 146 -14.88 -17.62 6.18
CA GLY A 146 -15.84 -18.17 7.16
C GLY A 146 -16.84 -17.17 7.75
N LYS A 147 -16.72 -15.86 7.41
CA LYS A 147 -17.67 -14.81 7.84
C LYS A 147 -18.43 -14.17 6.67
N GLU A 148 -18.21 -14.61 5.44
CA GLU A 148 -18.73 -13.99 4.21
C GLU A 148 -20.25 -13.82 4.27
N GLN A 149 -20.96 -14.87 4.63
CA GLN A 149 -22.43 -14.88 4.70
C GLN A 149 -22.97 -13.93 5.78
N GLN A 150 -22.25 -13.80 6.89
CA GLN A 150 -22.63 -12.90 7.98
C GLN A 150 -22.45 -11.45 7.55
N VAL A 151 -21.32 -11.12 6.94
CA VAL A 151 -21.03 -9.77 6.43
C VAL A 151 -22.02 -9.38 5.34
N ILE A 152 -22.26 -10.25 4.33
CA ILE A 152 -23.23 -10.02 3.26
C ILE A 152 -24.64 -9.79 3.83
N SER A 153 -25.05 -10.61 4.82
CA SER A 153 -26.34 -10.44 5.47
C SER A 153 -26.46 -9.12 6.22
N SER A 154 -25.39 -8.71 6.91
CA SER A 154 -25.33 -7.41 7.60
C SER A 154 -25.36 -6.24 6.61
N ILE A 155 -24.62 -6.31 5.50
CA ILE A 155 -24.67 -5.30 4.44
C ILE A 155 -26.09 -5.19 3.88
N ARG A 156 -26.73 -6.30 3.51
CA ARG A 156 -28.09 -6.30 2.97
C ARG A 156 -29.10 -5.69 3.95
N ARG A 157 -28.99 -6.03 5.21
CA ARG A 157 -29.87 -5.52 6.29
C ARG A 157 -29.71 -4.00 6.50
N LEU A 158 -28.46 -3.50 6.46
CA LEU A 158 -28.15 -2.12 6.82
C LEU A 158 -28.27 -1.15 5.65
N THR A 159 -27.97 -1.60 4.42
CA THR A 159 -27.83 -0.71 3.25
C THR A 159 -28.87 -0.98 2.17
N HIS A 160 -29.52 -2.15 2.17
CA HIS A 160 -30.46 -2.58 1.11
C HIS A 160 -29.87 -2.36 -0.30
N PRO A 161 -28.72 -2.98 -0.63
CA PRO A 161 -28.05 -2.79 -1.92
C PRO A 161 -28.80 -3.55 -3.02
N ASP A 162 -28.59 -3.11 -4.28
CA ASP A 162 -29.12 -3.80 -5.45
C ASP A 162 -28.29 -5.04 -5.77
N VAL A 163 -26.94 -4.91 -5.70
CA VAL A 163 -26.01 -6.01 -5.95
C VAL A 163 -24.89 -6.00 -4.89
N ILE A 164 -24.40 -7.18 -4.53
CA ILE A 164 -23.16 -7.38 -3.80
C ILE A 164 -22.34 -8.41 -4.55
N ASP A 165 -21.15 -8.04 -4.97
CA ASP A 165 -20.18 -8.92 -5.60
C ASP A 165 -18.94 -9.10 -4.75
N LEU A 166 -18.33 -10.30 -4.83
CA LEU A 166 -17.09 -10.64 -4.15
C LEU A 166 -16.03 -11.01 -5.19
N GLU A 167 -14.85 -10.40 -5.06
CA GLU A 167 -13.68 -10.78 -5.84
C GLU A 167 -12.54 -11.11 -4.87
N ALA A 168 -12.11 -12.36 -4.83
CA ALA A 168 -11.01 -12.85 -4.00
C ALA A 168 -9.68 -12.88 -4.78
N ASP A 169 -8.64 -13.36 -4.12
CA ASP A 169 -7.30 -13.55 -4.70
C ASP A 169 -6.71 -12.27 -5.30
N LEU A 170 -6.86 -11.18 -4.57
CA LEU A 170 -6.30 -9.89 -4.93
C LEU A 170 -5.02 -9.59 -4.16
N GLY A 171 -4.10 -8.90 -4.83
CA GLY A 171 -2.90 -8.31 -4.25
C GLY A 171 -2.98 -6.79 -4.28
N LEU A 172 -2.55 -6.14 -3.20
CA LEU A 172 -2.43 -4.70 -3.12
C LEU A 172 -0.95 -4.30 -3.13
N ILE A 173 -0.61 -3.34 -3.97
CA ILE A 173 0.74 -2.81 -4.17
C ILE A 173 0.74 -1.34 -3.81
N ALA A 174 1.61 -0.94 -2.90
CA ALA A 174 1.85 0.45 -2.55
C ALA A 174 3.11 0.96 -3.23
N VAL A 175 2.97 1.97 -4.07
CA VAL A 175 4.09 2.75 -4.61
C VAL A 175 4.23 3.98 -3.73
N VAL A 176 5.34 4.08 -3.01
CA VAL A 176 5.55 5.10 -1.98
C VAL A 176 6.70 6.02 -2.35
N GLY A 177 6.52 7.33 -2.18
CA GLY A 177 7.61 8.27 -2.37
C GLY A 177 7.21 9.73 -2.23
N ARG A 178 7.95 10.46 -1.39
CA ARG A 178 7.77 11.91 -1.22
C ARG A 178 8.04 12.71 -2.50
N GLY A 179 8.79 12.14 -3.44
CA GLY A 179 9.08 12.74 -4.74
C GLY A 179 7.86 12.85 -5.65
N MET A 180 6.85 12.00 -5.45
CA MET A 180 5.63 12.00 -6.25
C MET A 180 4.87 13.32 -6.18
N LYS A 181 4.85 13.96 -5.02
CA LYS A 181 4.18 15.25 -4.79
C LYS A 181 4.68 16.38 -5.70
N SER A 182 5.95 16.33 -6.09
CA SER A 182 6.59 17.36 -6.92
C SER A 182 6.81 16.92 -8.37
N THR A 183 6.57 15.64 -8.69
CA THR A 183 6.85 15.07 -10.01
C THR A 183 5.56 14.77 -10.77
N ARG A 184 5.31 15.56 -11.82
CA ARG A 184 4.13 15.37 -12.67
C ARG A 184 4.26 14.08 -13.50
N GLY A 185 3.15 13.41 -13.73
CA GLY A 185 3.09 12.23 -14.59
C GLY A 185 3.47 10.90 -13.91
N THR A 186 3.76 10.89 -12.61
CA THR A 186 4.12 9.66 -11.88
C THR A 186 3.07 8.56 -12.04
N ALA A 187 1.79 8.87 -11.81
CA ALA A 187 0.69 7.91 -11.99
C ALA A 187 0.64 7.40 -13.45
N GLY A 188 0.78 8.30 -14.44
CA GLY A 188 0.80 7.91 -15.85
C GLY A 188 1.92 6.91 -16.18
N ARG A 189 3.12 7.09 -15.61
CA ARG A 189 4.23 6.14 -15.78
C ARG A 189 3.93 4.78 -15.16
N ILE A 190 3.37 4.75 -13.95
CA ILE A 190 2.98 3.51 -13.26
C ILE A 190 1.98 2.74 -14.13
N PHE A 191 0.89 3.38 -14.54
CA PHE A 191 -0.16 2.70 -15.32
C PHE A 191 0.31 2.32 -16.73
N SER A 192 1.21 3.10 -17.34
CA SER A 192 1.84 2.71 -18.60
C SER A 192 2.69 1.46 -18.44
N ALA A 193 3.46 1.34 -17.36
CA ALA A 193 4.26 0.14 -17.09
C ALA A 193 3.37 -1.10 -16.93
N LEU A 194 2.29 -1.00 -16.17
CA LEU A 194 1.32 -2.08 -15.98
C LEU A 194 0.64 -2.47 -17.30
N ALA A 195 0.24 -1.48 -18.10
CA ALA A 195 -0.36 -1.73 -19.42
C ALA A 195 0.60 -2.43 -20.38
N HIS A 196 1.87 -2.04 -20.42
CA HIS A 196 2.89 -2.72 -21.24
C HIS A 196 3.17 -4.14 -20.78
N ALA A 197 3.05 -4.39 -19.48
CA ALA A 197 3.15 -5.75 -18.93
C ALA A 197 1.85 -6.57 -19.09
N ASN A 198 0.83 -6.02 -19.75
CA ASN A 198 -0.49 -6.65 -19.95
C ASN A 198 -1.20 -7.01 -18.63
N ILE A 199 -1.06 -6.14 -17.62
CA ILE A 199 -1.63 -6.33 -16.28
C ILE A 199 -2.92 -5.52 -16.15
N ASN A 200 -3.99 -6.18 -15.72
CA ASN A 200 -5.26 -5.52 -15.45
C ASN A 200 -5.28 -4.93 -14.03
N VAL A 201 -5.56 -3.63 -13.94
CA VAL A 201 -5.70 -2.92 -12.66
C VAL A 201 -7.11 -3.07 -12.15
N LYS A 202 -7.28 -3.59 -10.94
CA LYS A 202 -8.56 -3.83 -10.27
C LYS A 202 -8.98 -2.66 -9.38
N MET A 203 -8.01 -1.97 -8.80
CA MET A 203 -8.24 -0.86 -7.88
C MET A 203 -7.12 0.17 -7.97
N ILE A 204 -7.47 1.43 -7.79
CA ILE A 204 -6.54 2.55 -7.66
C ILE A 204 -7.01 3.41 -6.50
N ASP A 205 -6.13 3.69 -5.55
CA ASP A 205 -6.36 4.63 -4.46
C ASP A 205 -5.14 5.56 -4.31
N GLN A 206 -5.39 6.86 -4.28
CA GLN A 206 -4.37 7.87 -4.02
C GLN A 206 -4.97 8.99 -3.18
N GLY A 207 -4.54 9.07 -1.93
CA GLY A 207 -4.97 10.13 -1.02
C GLY A 207 -4.36 11.50 -1.37
N SER A 208 -4.92 12.56 -0.78
CA SER A 208 -4.47 13.95 -0.96
C SER A 208 -3.05 14.22 -0.42
N SER A 209 -2.47 13.29 0.32
CA SER A 209 -1.06 13.38 0.77
C SER A 209 -0.08 13.22 -0.39
N GLU A 210 -0.51 12.58 -1.49
CA GLU A 210 0.31 12.23 -2.64
C GLU A 210 1.59 11.45 -2.29
N LEU A 211 1.60 10.81 -1.11
CA LEU A 211 2.74 10.07 -0.60
C LEU A 211 2.80 8.65 -1.15
N ASN A 212 1.64 8.08 -1.46
CA ASN A 212 1.48 6.74 -2.00
C ASN A 212 0.44 6.68 -3.12
N ILE A 213 0.55 5.64 -3.94
CA ILE A 213 -0.48 5.17 -4.85
C ILE A 213 -0.66 3.68 -4.56
N ILE A 214 -1.86 3.28 -4.19
CA ILE A 214 -2.21 1.89 -3.95
C ILE A 214 -2.87 1.33 -5.20
N ILE A 215 -2.43 0.15 -5.61
CA ILE A 215 -2.88 -0.51 -6.83
C ILE A 215 -3.30 -1.93 -6.49
N GLY A 216 -4.54 -2.28 -6.82
CA GLY A 216 -5.04 -3.64 -6.72
C GLY A 216 -4.87 -4.38 -8.05
N VAL A 217 -4.36 -5.60 -7.98
CA VAL A 217 -4.20 -6.52 -9.11
C VAL A 217 -4.60 -7.93 -8.69
N SER A 218 -4.72 -8.87 -9.65
CA SER A 218 -4.87 -10.29 -9.30
C SER A 218 -3.60 -10.81 -8.60
N ASN A 219 -3.74 -11.83 -7.75
CA ASN A 219 -2.59 -12.48 -7.12
C ASN A 219 -1.60 -13.06 -8.15
N ASP A 220 -2.10 -13.47 -9.31
CA ASP A 220 -1.27 -14.04 -10.40
C ASP A 220 -0.40 -12.96 -11.06
N ASP A 221 -0.88 -11.73 -11.15
CA ASP A 221 -0.17 -10.62 -11.77
C ASP A 221 0.75 -9.85 -10.78
N PHE A 222 0.69 -10.19 -9.50
CA PHE A 222 1.27 -9.39 -8.42
C PHE A 222 2.78 -9.16 -8.56
N GLU A 223 3.58 -10.21 -8.75
CA GLU A 223 5.03 -10.10 -8.89
C GLU A 223 5.42 -9.39 -10.20
N ALA A 224 4.72 -9.69 -11.30
CA ALA A 224 4.93 -9.04 -12.58
C ALA A 224 4.62 -7.54 -12.51
N ALA A 225 3.56 -7.16 -11.77
CA ALA A 225 3.20 -5.76 -11.55
C ALA A 225 4.27 -5.01 -10.78
N ILE A 226 4.77 -5.57 -9.68
CA ILE A 226 5.84 -4.98 -8.88
C ILE A 226 7.09 -4.78 -9.74
N LYS A 227 7.48 -5.78 -10.53
CA LYS A 227 8.64 -5.71 -11.41
C LYS A 227 8.48 -4.61 -12.47
N ALA A 228 7.35 -4.58 -13.17
CA ALA A 228 7.08 -3.58 -14.19
C ALA A 228 7.14 -2.15 -13.65
N ILE A 229 6.58 -1.93 -12.44
CA ILE A 229 6.63 -0.61 -11.79
C ILE A 229 8.07 -0.26 -11.38
N TYR A 230 8.82 -1.21 -10.84
CA TYR A 230 10.21 -0.99 -10.44
C TYR A 230 11.07 -0.60 -11.64
N ASP A 231 11.03 -1.38 -12.71
CA ASP A 231 11.85 -1.18 -13.90
C ASP A 231 11.66 0.22 -14.50
N ILE A 232 10.41 0.72 -14.59
CA ILE A 232 10.13 2.05 -15.16
C ILE A 232 10.71 3.20 -14.34
N PHE A 233 10.93 3.04 -13.04
CA PHE A 233 11.47 4.09 -12.18
C PHE A 233 12.98 4.01 -11.99
N VAL A 234 13.57 2.84 -12.13
CA VAL A 234 15.02 2.62 -11.98
C VAL A 234 15.74 2.77 -13.33
N GLU A 235 15.17 2.21 -14.41
CA GLU A 235 15.80 2.27 -15.74
C GLU A 235 15.63 3.62 -16.42
N THR A 236 14.55 4.36 -16.12
CA THR A 236 14.29 5.66 -16.73
C THR A 236 14.73 6.79 -15.77
N ARG A 237 16.03 7.03 -15.70
CA ARG A 237 16.56 8.25 -15.08
C ARG A 237 16.15 9.44 -15.94
N LEU A 238 15.17 10.21 -15.50
CA LEU A 238 14.81 11.53 -16.05
C LEU A 238 15.12 12.61 -15.02
#